data_c1d8b8c10d4297b1cf4c01a6f8599293
#
_entry.id   c1d8b8c10d4297b1cf4c01a6f8599293
#
_cell.length_a   1.000
_cell.length_b   1.000
_cell.length_c   1.000
_cell.angle_alpha   90.00
_cell.angle_beta   90.00
_cell.angle_gamma   90.00
#
_symmetry.space_group_name_H-M   'P 1'
#
loop_
_entity.id
_entity.type
_entity.pdbx_description
1 polymer ?
#
loop_
_entity_poly.entity_id
_entity_poly.type
_entity_poly.pdbx_seq_one_letter_code
_entity_poly.pdbx_strand_id
1 'polypeptide(L)'
;MPSIVEDNVIEFKKCDAKMILLVEKDAVWRRLNEDKFWRKHKAILVHGGGQPPRGVRRLCRRMVTELSLPLYVLVDNDPWGFYIYSVVKQGSINLAYESVRMAVPEAKFLGLSSFDQEKFDLPDNITMRLDEQDEKRADQMLKYPWFEKKDWQ
;
A
#
# COMPACT_ATOMS: atom_id res chain seq x y z
N MET A 1 -15.29 -6.45 1.85
CA MET A 1 -14.25 -7.43 2.25
C MET A 1 -14.70 -8.15 3.50
N PRO A 2 -14.40 -9.44 3.67
CA PRO A 2 -14.71 -10.15 4.91
C PRO A 2 -13.95 -9.54 6.09
N SER A 3 -14.61 -9.44 7.23
CA SER A 3 -14.01 -8.91 8.46
C SER A 3 -13.03 -9.89 9.11
N ILE A 4 -13.17 -11.18 8.82
CA ILE A 4 -12.36 -12.26 9.35
C ILE A 4 -11.59 -12.89 8.18
N VAL A 5 -10.26 -12.88 8.26
CA VAL A 5 -9.33 -13.34 7.22
C VAL A 5 -8.41 -14.42 7.79
N GLU A 6 -9.01 -15.37 8.49
CA GLU A 6 -8.27 -16.51 9.04
C GLU A 6 -8.29 -17.71 8.07
N ASP A 7 -7.34 -18.62 8.26
CA ASP A 7 -7.09 -19.73 7.33
C ASP A 7 -8.29 -20.68 7.21
N ASN A 8 -9.06 -20.82 8.28
CA ASN A 8 -10.29 -21.63 8.32
C ASN A 8 -11.52 -20.94 7.70
N VAL A 9 -11.42 -19.65 7.32
CA VAL A 9 -12.53 -18.86 6.77
C VAL A 9 -12.31 -18.54 5.29
N ILE A 10 -11.07 -18.27 4.90
CA ILE A 10 -10.70 -17.97 3.51
C ILE A 10 -9.63 -18.95 3.05
N GLU A 11 -9.97 -19.72 2.03
CA GLU A 11 -9.05 -20.57 1.30
C GLU A 11 -8.76 -19.97 -0.07
N PHE A 12 -7.47 -19.87 -0.44
CA PHE A 12 -7.07 -19.43 -1.77
C PHE A 12 -7.07 -20.61 -2.74
N LYS A 13 -7.87 -20.48 -3.78
CA LYS A 13 -7.83 -21.42 -4.90
C LYS A 13 -6.73 -21.00 -5.88
N LYS A 14 -6.34 -21.92 -6.76
CA LYS A 14 -5.38 -21.63 -7.83
C LYS A 14 -5.86 -20.44 -8.66
N CYS A 15 -4.99 -19.44 -8.79
CA CYS A 15 -5.23 -18.27 -9.64
C CYS A 15 -4.03 -18.05 -10.59
N ASP A 16 -4.25 -17.30 -11.66
CA ASP A 16 -3.22 -16.95 -12.64
C ASP A 16 -2.69 -15.52 -12.43
N ALA A 17 -3.00 -14.91 -11.30
CA ALA A 17 -2.49 -13.59 -10.95
C ALA A 17 -0.96 -13.61 -10.83
N LYS A 18 -0.36 -12.48 -11.23
CA LYS A 18 1.10 -12.30 -11.19
C LYS A 18 1.53 -11.31 -10.12
N MET A 19 0.60 -10.52 -9.59
CA MET A 19 0.88 -9.51 -8.58
C MET A 19 -0.38 -9.12 -7.82
N ILE A 20 -0.16 -8.51 -6.65
CA ILE A 20 -1.16 -7.85 -5.84
C ILE A 20 -0.90 -6.36 -5.95
N LEU A 21 -1.92 -5.57 -6.23
CA LEU A 21 -1.86 -4.11 -6.22
C LEU A 21 -2.80 -3.56 -5.15
N LEU A 22 -2.22 -3.05 -4.08
CA LEU A 22 -2.94 -2.31 -3.04
C LEU A 22 -3.00 -0.84 -3.42
N VAL A 23 -4.20 -0.32 -3.60
CA VAL A 23 -4.47 1.06 -3.98
C VAL A 23 -5.11 1.79 -2.81
N GLU A 24 -4.55 2.94 -2.43
CA GLU A 24 -5.06 3.73 -1.32
C GLU A 24 -6.39 4.39 -1.67
N LYS A 25 -6.44 5.11 -2.79
CA LYS A 25 -7.55 5.97 -3.18
C LYS A 25 -8.66 5.20 -3.90
N ASP A 26 -9.86 5.25 -3.36
CA ASP A 26 -11.04 4.56 -3.91
C ASP A 26 -11.31 4.93 -5.37
N ALA A 27 -11.22 6.21 -5.73
CA ALA A 27 -11.43 6.66 -7.10
C ALA A 27 -10.44 6.04 -8.09
N VAL A 28 -9.17 5.92 -7.71
CA VAL A 28 -8.14 5.27 -8.54
C VAL A 28 -8.41 3.77 -8.66
N TRP A 29 -8.75 3.12 -7.55
CA TRP A 29 -9.12 1.70 -7.57
C TRP A 29 -10.32 1.43 -8.48
N ARG A 30 -11.38 2.26 -8.38
CA ARG A 30 -12.57 2.14 -9.25
C ARG A 30 -12.21 2.28 -10.70
N ARG A 31 -11.40 3.28 -11.06
CA ARG A 31 -10.94 3.50 -12.43
C ARG A 31 -10.16 2.30 -12.97
N LEU A 32 -9.22 1.79 -12.21
CA LEU A 32 -8.45 0.58 -12.58
C LEU A 32 -9.36 -0.65 -12.74
N ASN A 33 -10.39 -0.76 -11.91
CA ASN A 33 -11.35 -1.86 -11.99
C ASN A 33 -12.25 -1.75 -13.24
N GLU A 34 -12.74 -0.56 -13.56
CA GLU A 34 -13.53 -0.27 -14.77
C GLU A 34 -12.74 -0.55 -16.05
N ASP A 35 -11.48 -0.14 -16.08
CA ASP A 35 -10.54 -0.40 -17.19
C ASP A 35 -10.09 -1.86 -17.26
N LYS A 36 -10.59 -2.72 -16.37
CA LYS A 36 -10.22 -4.15 -16.27
C LYS A 36 -8.71 -4.37 -16.19
N PHE A 37 -8.01 -3.48 -15.48
CA PHE A 37 -6.57 -3.55 -15.24
C PHE A 37 -6.16 -4.93 -14.70
N TRP A 38 -6.95 -5.46 -13.78
CA TRP A 38 -6.75 -6.78 -13.19
C TRP A 38 -6.68 -7.91 -14.23
N ARG A 39 -7.49 -7.81 -15.29
CA ARG A 39 -7.50 -8.80 -16.39
C ARG A 39 -6.29 -8.62 -17.31
N LYS A 40 -6.00 -7.38 -17.70
CA LYS A 40 -4.91 -7.04 -18.62
C LYS A 40 -3.55 -7.38 -18.04
N HIS A 41 -3.35 -7.09 -16.75
CA HIS A 41 -2.06 -7.24 -16.06
C HIS A 41 -2.00 -8.47 -15.14
N LYS A 42 -3.07 -9.27 -15.08
CA LYS A 42 -3.19 -10.43 -14.18
C LYS A 42 -2.91 -10.01 -12.74
N ALA A 43 -3.57 -8.95 -12.28
CA ALA A 43 -3.36 -8.35 -10.97
C ALA A 43 -4.56 -8.60 -10.05
N ILE A 44 -4.32 -8.81 -8.77
CA ILE A 44 -5.35 -8.76 -7.73
C ILE A 44 -5.41 -7.32 -7.24
N LEU A 45 -6.51 -6.62 -7.52
CA LEU A 45 -6.72 -5.25 -7.03
C LEU A 45 -7.30 -5.28 -5.62
N VAL A 46 -6.62 -4.65 -4.70
CA VAL A 46 -7.04 -4.49 -3.30
C VAL A 46 -7.18 -3.01 -2.99
N HIS A 47 -8.17 -2.65 -2.20
CA HIS A 47 -8.44 -1.28 -1.77
C HIS A 47 -8.61 -1.22 -0.26
N GLY A 48 -7.99 -0.22 0.35
CA GLY A 48 -7.97 -0.04 1.80
C GLY A 48 -8.98 0.98 2.33
N GLY A 49 -9.46 1.90 1.49
CA GLY A 49 -10.28 3.03 1.93
C GLY A 49 -9.47 4.08 2.70
N GLY A 50 -8.32 4.46 2.17
CA GLY A 50 -7.28 5.20 2.90
C GLY A 50 -6.37 4.21 3.64
N GLN A 51 -6.15 4.43 4.94
CA GLN A 51 -5.33 3.50 5.72
C GLN A 51 -5.97 2.10 5.76
N PRO A 52 -5.32 1.05 5.23
CA PRO A 52 -5.92 -0.27 5.13
C PRO A 52 -6.17 -0.87 6.51
N PRO A 53 -7.42 -1.30 6.79
CA PRO A 53 -7.78 -1.93 8.04
C PRO A 53 -7.05 -3.27 8.23
N ARG A 54 -7.06 -3.79 9.47
CA ARG A 54 -6.39 -5.05 9.85
C ARG A 54 -6.70 -6.21 8.89
N GLY A 55 -7.98 -6.40 8.57
CA GLY A 55 -8.41 -7.48 7.66
C GLY A 55 -7.79 -7.38 6.27
N VAL A 56 -7.67 -6.17 5.72
CA VAL A 56 -7.03 -5.95 4.41
C VAL A 56 -5.54 -6.26 4.48
N ARG A 57 -4.84 -5.78 5.50
CA ARG A 57 -3.40 -6.05 5.69
C ARG A 57 -3.13 -7.53 5.90
N ARG A 58 -3.94 -8.20 6.71
CA ARG A 58 -3.87 -9.64 6.92
C ARG A 58 -4.08 -10.41 5.61
N LEU A 59 -5.08 -10.01 4.83
CA LEU A 59 -5.34 -10.61 3.51
C LEU A 59 -4.15 -10.44 2.56
N CYS A 60 -3.58 -9.23 2.48
CA CYS A 60 -2.39 -8.98 1.67
C CYS A 60 -1.22 -9.87 2.12
N ARG A 61 -0.96 -9.96 3.43
CA ARG A 61 0.09 -10.82 3.97
C ARG A 61 -0.11 -12.28 3.59
N ARG A 62 -1.33 -12.79 3.75
CA ARG A 62 -1.66 -14.17 3.37
C ARG A 62 -1.46 -14.42 1.87
N MET A 63 -1.96 -13.52 1.01
CA MET A 63 -1.77 -13.66 -0.44
C MET A 63 -0.30 -13.67 -0.85
N VAL A 64 0.53 -12.81 -0.24
CA VAL A 64 1.98 -12.81 -0.49
C VAL A 64 2.60 -14.14 -0.06
N THR A 65 2.25 -14.65 1.12
CA THR A 65 2.84 -15.87 1.66
C THR A 65 2.33 -17.12 0.97
N GLU A 66 1.02 -17.26 0.79
CA GLU A 66 0.38 -18.50 0.31
C GLU A 66 0.38 -18.61 -1.22
N LEU A 67 0.26 -17.47 -1.93
CA LEU A 67 0.27 -17.44 -3.40
C LEU A 67 1.64 -17.07 -3.98
N SER A 68 2.61 -16.71 -3.15
CA SER A 68 3.95 -16.26 -3.56
C SER A 68 3.91 -15.10 -4.57
N LEU A 69 2.95 -14.17 -4.38
CA LEU A 69 2.76 -13.03 -5.25
C LEU A 69 3.44 -11.78 -4.69
N PRO A 70 4.12 -10.97 -5.50
CA PRO A 70 4.64 -9.68 -5.08
C PRO A 70 3.49 -8.70 -4.77
N LEU A 71 3.63 -7.92 -3.70
CA LEU A 71 2.73 -6.84 -3.33
C LEU A 71 3.32 -5.50 -3.76
N TYR A 72 2.57 -4.77 -4.56
CA TYR A 72 2.84 -3.37 -4.92
C TYR A 72 1.83 -2.47 -4.22
N VAL A 73 2.28 -1.31 -3.77
CA VAL A 73 1.45 -0.33 -3.06
C VAL A 73 1.46 0.98 -3.83
N LEU A 74 0.27 1.42 -4.22
CA LEU A 74 0.04 2.69 -4.91
C LEU A 74 -0.69 3.63 -3.95
N VAL A 75 0.00 4.69 -3.57
CA VAL A 75 -0.45 5.72 -2.62
C VAL A 75 -0.26 7.11 -3.23
N ASP A 76 -0.92 8.11 -2.65
CA ASP A 76 -0.72 9.50 -3.04
C ASP A 76 0.71 9.97 -2.64
N ASN A 77 1.24 10.98 -3.32
CA ASN A 77 2.56 11.56 -3.03
C ASN A 77 2.45 12.61 -1.92
N ASP A 78 2.10 12.15 -0.73
CA ASP A 78 2.00 12.97 0.46
C ASP A 78 2.52 12.21 1.70
N PRO A 79 2.72 12.86 2.85
CA PRO A 79 3.20 12.22 4.07
C PRO A 79 2.29 11.09 4.57
N TRP A 80 0.99 11.16 4.34
CA TRP A 80 0.05 10.11 4.73
C TRP A 80 0.16 8.87 3.85
N GLY A 81 0.36 9.05 2.53
CA GLY A 81 0.62 7.94 1.62
C GLY A 81 1.89 7.19 1.98
N PHE A 82 2.98 7.89 2.28
CA PHE A 82 4.22 7.27 2.77
C PHE A 82 4.03 6.59 4.12
N TYR A 83 3.25 7.18 5.03
CA TYR A 83 2.90 6.55 6.30
C TYR A 83 2.13 5.25 6.08
N ILE A 84 1.12 5.24 5.20
CA ILE A 84 0.35 4.05 4.85
C ILE A 84 1.26 2.95 4.30
N TYR A 85 2.15 3.30 3.37
CA TYR A 85 3.14 2.36 2.84
C TYR A 85 4.03 1.78 3.95
N SER A 86 4.51 2.63 4.86
CA SER A 86 5.35 2.19 5.99
C SER A 86 4.61 1.20 6.89
N VAL A 87 3.34 1.44 7.18
CA VAL A 87 2.50 0.55 7.99
C VAL A 87 2.25 -0.79 7.29
N VAL A 88 2.09 -0.80 5.98
CA VAL A 88 1.98 -2.04 5.21
C VAL A 88 3.28 -2.83 5.27
N LYS A 89 4.41 -2.17 5.09
CA LYS A 89 5.74 -2.80 5.01
C LYS A 89 6.26 -3.26 6.37
N GLN A 90 6.19 -2.40 7.39
CA GLN A 90 6.83 -2.62 8.70
C GLN A 90 5.83 -2.97 9.80
N GLY A 91 4.55 -2.70 9.57
CA GLY A 91 3.53 -2.81 10.61
C GLY A 91 3.33 -1.51 11.37
N SER A 92 2.43 -1.53 12.34
CA SER A 92 2.14 -0.39 13.19
C SER A 92 3.03 -0.39 14.43
N ILE A 93 3.65 0.75 14.76
CA ILE A 93 4.44 0.90 15.98
C ILE A 93 3.60 0.60 17.24
N ASN A 94 2.35 1.08 17.25
CA ASN A 94 1.46 0.90 18.38
C ASN A 94 0.95 -0.53 18.56
N LEU A 95 1.14 -1.39 17.56
CA LEU A 95 0.67 -2.77 17.53
C LEU A 95 1.80 -3.72 17.09
N ALA A 96 2.96 -3.54 17.70
CA ALA A 96 4.18 -4.26 17.31
C ALA A 96 4.01 -5.78 17.31
N TYR A 97 3.31 -6.35 18.29
CA TYR A 97 3.08 -7.80 18.39
C TYR A 97 2.18 -8.35 17.26
N GLU A 98 1.28 -7.54 16.72
CA GLU A 98 0.44 -7.94 15.58
C GLU A 98 1.13 -7.72 14.22
N SER A 99 2.16 -6.89 14.20
CA SER A 99 2.88 -6.53 12.99
C SER A 99 3.49 -7.75 12.31
N VAL A 100 3.94 -8.74 13.06
CA VAL A 100 4.48 -10.01 12.53
C VAL A 100 3.47 -10.73 11.61
N ARG A 101 2.17 -10.62 11.93
CA ARG A 101 1.10 -11.30 11.17
C ARG A 101 0.52 -10.45 10.03
N MET A 102 0.81 -9.15 9.99
CA MET A 102 0.17 -8.20 9.07
C MET A 102 1.16 -7.41 8.23
N ALA A 103 2.42 -7.29 8.66
CA ALA A 103 3.44 -6.60 7.89
C ALA A 103 3.87 -7.44 6.68
N VAL A 104 4.17 -6.75 5.59
CA VAL A 104 4.71 -7.33 4.36
C VAL A 104 6.03 -6.63 4.05
N PRO A 105 7.15 -7.07 4.65
CA PRO A 105 8.47 -6.44 4.44
C PRO A 105 8.89 -6.39 2.97
N GLU A 106 8.40 -7.34 2.17
CA GLU A 106 8.67 -7.46 0.74
C GLU A 106 7.82 -6.50 -0.11
N ALA A 107 6.89 -5.75 0.50
CA ALA A 107 6.04 -4.79 -0.22
C ALA A 107 6.89 -3.74 -0.95
N LYS A 108 6.51 -3.50 -2.20
CA LYS A 108 7.21 -2.56 -3.10
C LYS A 108 6.39 -1.30 -3.28
N PHE A 109 7.04 -0.16 -3.13
CA PHE A 109 6.46 1.13 -3.46
C PHE A 109 6.32 1.24 -4.99
N LEU A 110 5.12 1.56 -5.47
CA LEU A 110 4.88 1.74 -6.90
C LEU A 110 4.83 3.22 -7.29
N GLY A 111 4.38 4.05 -6.40
CA GLY A 111 4.18 5.49 -6.57
C GLY A 111 3.01 5.98 -5.71
N LEU A 112 2.63 7.24 -5.79
CA LEU A 112 3.29 8.28 -6.58
C LEU A 112 4.53 8.82 -5.88
N SER A 113 5.52 9.22 -6.63
CA SER A 113 6.72 9.89 -6.12
C SER A 113 6.87 11.30 -6.72
N SER A 114 7.64 12.15 -6.07
CA SER A 114 7.90 13.50 -6.58
C SER A 114 8.58 13.51 -7.95
N PHE A 115 9.30 12.45 -8.30
CA PHE A 115 9.94 12.29 -9.62
C PHE A 115 8.94 11.94 -10.74
N ASP A 116 7.75 11.47 -10.39
CA ASP A 116 6.74 11.10 -11.40
C ASP A 116 6.18 12.34 -12.11
N GLN A 117 6.21 13.51 -11.46
CA GLN A 117 5.79 14.76 -12.08
C GLN A 117 6.64 15.09 -13.32
N GLU A 118 7.95 15.10 -13.19
CA GLU A 118 8.87 15.31 -14.31
C GLU A 118 8.81 14.20 -15.33
N LYS A 119 8.81 12.95 -14.86
CA LYS A 119 8.81 11.76 -15.70
C LYS A 119 7.62 11.67 -16.65
N PHE A 120 6.46 12.14 -16.20
CA PHE A 120 5.21 12.08 -16.97
C PHE A 120 4.78 13.43 -17.52
N ASP A 121 5.65 14.46 -17.45
CA ASP A 121 5.39 15.82 -17.93
C ASP A 121 4.06 16.39 -17.38
N LEU A 122 3.85 16.22 -16.08
CA LEU A 122 2.63 16.64 -15.43
C LEU A 122 2.70 18.16 -15.09
N PRO A 123 1.60 18.90 -15.25
CA PRO A 123 1.61 20.35 -15.01
C PRO A 123 1.77 20.68 -13.51
N ASP A 124 2.39 21.81 -13.19
CA ASP A 124 2.68 22.23 -11.81
C ASP A 124 1.43 22.41 -10.94
N ASN A 125 0.29 22.71 -11.54
CA ASN A 125 -0.97 22.96 -10.83
C ASN A 125 -1.62 21.69 -10.25
N ILE A 126 -1.06 20.51 -10.48
CA ILE A 126 -1.54 19.25 -9.87
C ILE A 126 -1.06 19.06 -8.44
N THR A 127 -0.04 19.81 -8.02
CA THR A 127 0.50 19.72 -6.66
C THR A 127 -0.25 20.67 -5.72
N MET A 128 -0.48 20.18 -4.51
CA MET A 128 -1.02 20.99 -3.42
C MET A 128 0.08 21.25 -2.39
N ARG A 129 -0.01 22.41 -1.71
CA ARG A 129 0.88 22.68 -0.58
C ARG A 129 0.52 21.77 0.59
N LEU A 130 1.53 21.32 1.31
CA LEU A 130 1.34 20.59 2.56
C LEU A 130 0.65 21.51 3.59
N ASP A 131 -0.26 20.93 4.35
CA ASP A 131 -0.85 21.59 5.49
C ASP A 131 -0.06 21.30 6.78
N GLU A 132 -0.45 21.93 7.89
CA GLU A 132 0.21 21.72 9.17
C GLU A 132 0.15 20.25 9.69
N GLN A 133 -0.86 19.50 9.27
CA GLN A 133 -1.00 18.09 9.67
C GLN A 133 -0.06 17.20 8.84
N ASP A 134 0.12 17.54 7.57
CA ASP A 134 1.07 16.88 6.68
C ASP A 134 2.51 17.08 7.18
N GLU A 135 2.87 18.33 7.52
CA GLU A 135 4.18 18.66 8.07
C GLU A 135 4.46 17.90 9.38
N LYS A 136 3.48 17.89 10.30
CA LYS A 136 3.58 17.12 11.56
C LYS A 136 3.73 15.62 11.29
N ARG A 137 3.04 15.10 10.29
CA ARG A 137 3.16 13.68 9.92
C ARG A 137 4.55 13.36 9.37
N ALA A 138 5.07 14.19 8.49
CA ALA A 138 6.41 14.08 7.96
C ALA A 138 7.47 14.08 9.08
N ASP A 139 7.40 15.04 9.99
CA ASP A 139 8.31 15.15 11.13
C ASP A 139 8.25 13.94 12.07
N GLN A 140 7.07 13.36 12.27
CA GLN A 140 6.91 12.14 13.06
C GLN A 140 7.57 10.94 12.36
N MET A 141 7.38 10.83 11.04
CA MET A 141 7.93 9.71 10.28
C MET A 141 9.44 9.73 10.22
N LEU A 142 10.05 10.89 10.08
CA LEU A 142 11.52 11.05 10.09
C LEU A 142 12.18 10.53 11.37
N LYS A 143 11.42 10.46 12.48
CA LYS A 143 11.88 9.90 13.76
C LYS A 143 11.73 8.38 13.86
N TYR A 144 11.18 7.73 12.89
CA TYR A 144 11.00 6.27 12.93
C TYR A 144 12.29 5.55 12.54
N PRO A 145 12.72 4.54 13.30
CA PRO A 145 14.00 3.85 13.09
C PRO A 145 14.20 3.28 11.68
N TRP A 146 13.12 2.96 10.99
CA TRP A 146 13.22 2.42 9.63
C TRP A 146 13.39 3.48 8.55
N PHE A 147 13.06 4.75 8.80
CA PHE A 147 13.37 5.85 7.88
C PHE A 147 14.84 6.29 7.95
N GLU A 148 15.55 5.96 9.03
CA GLU A 148 16.98 6.21 9.17
C GLU A 148 17.82 5.22 8.35
N LYS A 149 17.25 4.11 7.89
CA LYS A 149 17.97 3.11 7.10
C LYS A 149 18.09 3.57 5.65
N LYS A 150 19.29 3.46 5.07
CA LYS A 150 19.63 3.86 3.69
C LYS A 150 18.74 3.21 2.61
N ASP A 151 18.04 2.12 2.92
CA ASP A 151 17.17 1.39 1.98
C ASP A 151 15.84 2.11 1.71
N TRP A 152 15.61 3.25 2.36
CA TRP A 152 14.38 4.05 2.23
C TRP A 152 14.62 5.43 1.60
N GLN A 153 15.89 5.78 1.29
CA GLN A 153 16.27 7.06 0.70
C GLN A 153 16.29 7.03 -0.82
#